data_a6f0c671fbb8ae822d361d8eb1c61c10
#
_entry.id   a6f0c671fbb8ae822d361d8eb1c61c10
#
_cell.length_a   1.000
_cell.length_b   1.000
_cell.length_c   1.000
_cell.angle_alpha   90.00
_cell.angle_beta   90.00
_cell.angle_gamma   90.00
#
_symmetry.space_group_name_H-M   'P 1'
#
loop_
_entity.id
_entity.type
_entity.pdbx_description
1 polymer ?
#
loop_
_entity_poly.entity_id
_entity_poly.type
_entity_poly.pdbx_seq_one_letter_code
_entity_poly.pdbx_strand_id
1 'polypeptide(L)'
;RERMLLRIQERTAEEWMAACVADGGVVATALQTTQQAIVDPDIVANGHVIDRHDGGKQLGPLARLTRTPGDPGDEAIADDNWADLWRSTPRAIPGRANDGRLPLAGIKVVEIATIIAAPLAASFLADMGAEVIKVEPIGGDPFRGLLGGLGSAKVNAGKRSLSIDLKSETGRQIVLGLIEDADVLIHNFRPGVPERLGIGYAQVEKINPGIVYMQANGYGPDGPGAQRPSTHPIPGAAMGGVLYQMGERVPEGLLDIDDLRLWTRRLMHANEVNPDPNTSLVIATSTLLGLVAKQRTGRGQQVLVDMFGANAYANSDDFLSFPGKPDRAMPDAELLGLSATYRLYHCTGDEWVFLAMTNEKEYRLFVDVLTGAGIQAPALEVLQAGGQPASDILGTLFARNNSTFWENLLAGAGVGCVRANAVTPREFWLTDPQAIAQGLTSEAEHPLWGPYRRHGRQVLFDGGGQRLGPPPIAGQHNAEVLLEQGFDEGQIARLVTDGVLWSGVN
;
A
#
# COMPACT_ATOMS: atom_id res chain seq x y z
N ARG A 1 -25.86 -10.85 13.04
CA ARG A 1 -24.51 -11.35 12.64
C ARG A 1 -24.45 -12.88 12.65
N GLU A 2 -24.85 -13.55 13.74
CA GLU A 2 -24.81 -15.03 13.86
C GLU A 2 -25.56 -15.75 12.74
N ARG A 3 -26.80 -15.35 12.47
CA ARG A 3 -27.58 -15.92 11.36
C ARG A 3 -26.87 -15.79 10.01
N MET A 4 -26.09 -14.75 9.81
CA MET A 4 -25.33 -14.55 8.58
C MET A 4 -24.14 -15.50 8.50
N LEU A 5 -23.39 -15.66 9.61
CA LEU A 5 -22.28 -16.63 9.68
C LEU A 5 -22.76 -18.06 9.42
N LEU A 6 -23.85 -18.48 10.05
CA LEU A 6 -24.43 -19.82 9.83
C LEU A 6 -24.91 -19.99 8.38
N ARG A 7 -25.55 -18.94 7.81
CA ARG A 7 -26.06 -19.00 6.43
C ARG A 7 -24.95 -19.08 5.38
N ILE A 8 -23.77 -18.50 5.64
CA ILE A 8 -22.64 -18.59 4.72
C ILE A 8 -22.21 -20.06 4.51
N GLN A 9 -22.37 -20.92 5.50
CA GLN A 9 -22.05 -22.36 5.41
C GLN A 9 -23.07 -23.19 4.61
N GLU A 10 -24.22 -22.62 4.22
CA GLU A 10 -25.24 -23.32 3.43
C GLU A 10 -24.82 -23.55 1.97
N ARG A 11 -23.74 -22.89 1.51
CA ARG A 11 -23.21 -22.99 0.13
C ARG A 11 -21.70 -23.06 0.15
N THR A 12 -21.13 -23.59 -0.92
CA THR A 12 -19.69 -23.58 -1.14
C THR A 12 -19.18 -22.16 -1.46
N ALA A 13 -17.87 -21.94 -1.34
CA ALA A 13 -17.25 -20.68 -1.73
C ALA A 13 -17.49 -20.36 -3.21
N GLU A 14 -17.45 -21.38 -4.08
CA GLU A 14 -17.71 -21.24 -5.51
C GLU A 14 -19.15 -20.77 -5.78
N GLU A 15 -20.15 -21.39 -5.14
CA GLU A 15 -21.56 -20.99 -5.27
C GLU A 15 -21.81 -19.56 -4.78
N TRP A 16 -21.17 -19.16 -3.67
CA TRP A 16 -21.23 -17.77 -3.19
C TRP A 16 -20.58 -16.80 -4.14
N MET A 17 -19.38 -17.13 -4.66
CA MET A 17 -18.70 -16.30 -5.64
C MET A 17 -19.53 -16.11 -6.90
N ALA A 18 -20.12 -17.18 -7.42
CA ALA A 18 -21.02 -17.10 -8.58
C ALA A 18 -22.21 -16.16 -8.32
N ALA A 19 -22.84 -16.25 -7.14
CA ALA A 19 -23.94 -15.39 -6.75
C ALA A 19 -23.52 -13.92 -6.60
N CYS A 20 -22.39 -13.64 -5.97
CA CYS A 20 -21.84 -12.29 -5.79
C CYS A 20 -21.45 -11.64 -7.13
N VAL A 21 -20.84 -12.41 -8.03
CA VAL A 21 -20.50 -11.94 -9.38
C VAL A 21 -21.75 -11.64 -10.20
N ALA A 22 -22.78 -12.48 -10.11
CA ALA A 22 -24.03 -12.27 -10.82
C ALA A 22 -24.79 -11.03 -10.33
N ASP A 23 -24.71 -10.69 -9.03
CA ASP A 23 -25.29 -9.47 -8.46
C ASP A 23 -24.58 -8.20 -8.96
N GLY A 24 -23.24 -8.26 -9.12
CA GLY A 24 -22.40 -7.18 -9.64
C GLY A 24 -22.16 -6.02 -8.68
N GLY A 25 -22.87 -5.94 -7.54
CA GLY A 25 -22.73 -4.90 -6.50
C GLY A 25 -22.03 -5.38 -5.24
N VAL A 26 -21.94 -6.69 -5.03
CA VAL A 26 -21.35 -7.30 -3.84
C VAL A 26 -19.83 -7.40 -3.99
N VAL A 27 -19.12 -6.86 -3.00
CA VAL A 27 -17.67 -7.01 -2.91
C VAL A 27 -17.35 -8.36 -2.27
N ALA A 28 -16.75 -9.26 -3.05
CA ALA A 28 -16.38 -10.59 -2.59
C ALA A 28 -15.20 -11.16 -3.39
N THR A 29 -14.38 -11.98 -2.76
CA THR A 29 -13.35 -12.80 -3.41
C THR A 29 -13.12 -14.07 -2.63
N ALA A 30 -12.65 -15.12 -3.30
CA ALA A 30 -12.17 -16.32 -2.64
C ALA A 30 -10.82 -16.05 -1.96
N LEU A 31 -10.56 -16.74 -0.85
CA LEU A 31 -9.22 -16.81 -0.28
C LEU A 31 -8.36 -17.72 -1.15
N GLN A 32 -7.17 -17.26 -1.51
CA GLN A 32 -6.22 -18.00 -2.33
C GLN A 32 -4.85 -18.05 -1.67
N THR A 33 -4.08 -19.11 -1.96
CA THR A 33 -2.63 -19.09 -1.74
C THR A 33 -1.95 -18.28 -2.84
N THR A 34 -0.69 -17.90 -2.65
CA THR A 34 0.12 -17.24 -3.71
C THR A 34 0.24 -18.12 -4.96
N GLN A 35 0.37 -19.44 -4.79
CA GLN A 35 0.47 -20.38 -5.90
C GLN A 35 -0.84 -20.59 -6.67
N GLN A 36 -1.98 -20.38 -6.01
CA GLN A 36 -3.28 -20.31 -6.69
C GLN A 36 -3.45 -18.96 -7.40
N ALA A 37 -3.03 -17.88 -6.75
CA ALA A 37 -3.14 -16.53 -7.30
C ALA A 37 -2.24 -16.30 -8.54
N ILE A 38 -1.09 -16.97 -8.65
CA ILE A 38 -0.19 -16.83 -9.81
C ILE A 38 -0.81 -17.28 -11.13
N VAL A 39 -1.88 -18.06 -11.09
CA VAL A 39 -2.67 -18.49 -12.26
C VAL A 39 -4.08 -17.88 -12.27
N ASP A 40 -4.38 -16.94 -11.38
CA ASP A 40 -5.66 -16.25 -11.35
C ASP A 40 -5.89 -15.51 -12.68
N PRO A 41 -7.10 -15.64 -13.29
CA PRO A 41 -7.39 -15.05 -14.60
C PRO A 41 -7.22 -13.53 -14.66
N ASP A 42 -7.50 -12.79 -13.57
CA ASP A 42 -7.32 -11.35 -13.53
C ASP A 42 -5.84 -10.97 -13.47
N ILE A 43 -5.04 -11.72 -12.73
CA ILE A 43 -3.58 -11.55 -12.65
C ILE A 43 -2.92 -11.80 -14.01
N VAL A 44 -3.30 -12.87 -14.68
CA VAL A 44 -2.76 -13.23 -16.00
C VAL A 44 -3.19 -12.23 -17.08
N ALA A 45 -4.47 -11.86 -17.11
CA ALA A 45 -5.00 -10.92 -18.10
C ALA A 45 -4.37 -9.52 -18.02
N ASN A 46 -3.97 -9.11 -16.84
CA ASN A 46 -3.33 -7.80 -16.62
C ASN A 46 -1.80 -7.83 -16.74
N GLY A 47 -1.20 -9.00 -17.05
CA GLY A 47 0.24 -9.13 -17.27
C GLY A 47 1.09 -9.03 -15.99
N HIS A 48 0.49 -9.29 -14.82
CA HIS A 48 1.19 -9.31 -13.55
C HIS A 48 2.04 -10.56 -13.34
N VAL A 49 1.83 -11.56 -14.17
CA VAL A 49 2.62 -12.79 -14.25
C VAL A 49 3.05 -13.03 -15.68
N ILE A 50 4.31 -13.37 -15.86
CA ILE A 50 4.90 -13.74 -17.14
C ILE A 50 5.47 -15.14 -17.08
N ASP A 51 5.48 -15.82 -18.24
CA ASP A 51 6.07 -17.14 -18.37
C ASP A 51 7.60 -17.03 -18.46
N ARG A 52 8.27 -17.98 -17.85
CA ARG A 52 9.73 -18.15 -17.88
C ARG A 52 10.12 -19.21 -18.93
N HIS A 53 11.36 -19.15 -19.41
CA HIS A 53 11.89 -20.13 -20.37
C HIS A 53 11.94 -21.56 -19.83
N ASP A 54 12.01 -21.74 -18.50
CA ASP A 54 12.03 -23.05 -17.82
C ASP A 54 10.62 -23.65 -17.60
N GLY A 55 9.58 -23.02 -18.14
CA GLY A 55 8.17 -23.42 -17.96
C GLY A 55 7.55 -22.97 -16.66
N GLY A 56 8.30 -22.22 -15.85
CA GLY A 56 7.79 -21.57 -14.64
C GLY A 56 7.09 -20.25 -14.93
N LYS A 57 6.75 -19.54 -13.84
CA LYS A 57 6.12 -18.22 -13.85
C LYS A 57 6.84 -17.29 -12.90
N GLN A 58 6.84 -16.00 -13.22
CA GLN A 58 7.35 -14.96 -12.33
C GLN A 58 6.50 -13.70 -12.42
N LEU A 59 6.69 -12.77 -11.46
CA LEU A 59 6.05 -11.47 -11.52
C LEU A 59 6.45 -10.70 -12.79
N GLY A 60 5.46 -10.11 -13.41
CA GLY A 60 5.59 -9.14 -14.50
C GLY A 60 5.96 -7.74 -13.99
N PRO A 61 5.89 -6.72 -14.87
CA PRO A 61 6.14 -5.34 -14.49
C PRO A 61 5.18 -4.85 -13.41
N LEU A 62 5.71 -4.04 -12.48
CA LEU A 62 4.95 -3.45 -11.36
C LEU A 62 3.75 -2.61 -11.83
N ALA A 63 3.89 -1.96 -12.99
CA ALA A 63 2.86 -1.14 -13.59
C ALA A 63 2.94 -1.22 -15.12
N ARG A 64 1.82 -1.03 -15.79
CA ARG A 64 1.77 -0.96 -17.24
C ARG A 64 1.85 0.49 -17.70
N LEU A 65 3.02 0.89 -18.20
CA LEU A 65 3.26 2.18 -18.86
C LEU A 65 3.07 2.01 -20.36
N THR A 66 2.06 2.66 -20.93
CA THR A 66 1.61 2.34 -22.30
C THR A 66 2.57 2.73 -23.42
N ARG A 67 3.48 3.67 -23.18
CA ARG A 67 4.49 4.13 -24.16
C ARG A 67 5.92 3.75 -23.81
N THR A 68 6.19 3.45 -22.56
CA THR A 68 7.50 3.04 -22.06
C THR A 68 7.32 1.79 -21.20
N PRO A 69 6.85 0.67 -21.81
CA PRO A 69 6.60 -0.55 -21.05
C PRO A 69 7.87 -1.05 -20.37
N GLY A 70 7.71 -1.63 -19.20
CA GLY A 70 8.77 -2.38 -18.55
C GLY A 70 8.98 -3.71 -19.25
N ASP A 71 10.23 -4.14 -19.33
CA ASP A 71 10.62 -5.47 -19.75
C ASP A 71 11.35 -6.12 -18.57
N PRO A 72 10.72 -7.08 -17.86
CA PRO A 72 11.36 -7.73 -16.72
C PRO A 72 12.51 -8.66 -17.13
N GLY A 73 12.64 -8.95 -18.43
CA GLY A 73 13.63 -9.89 -18.96
C GLY A 73 13.40 -11.32 -18.46
N ASP A 74 13.76 -12.28 -19.26
CA ASP A 74 13.73 -13.70 -18.90
C ASP A 74 15.16 -14.28 -18.75
N GLU A 75 16.15 -13.59 -19.27
CA GLU A 75 17.52 -14.05 -19.23
C GLU A 75 18.22 -13.52 -17.95
N ALA A 76 18.75 -14.44 -17.15
CA ALA A 76 19.76 -14.09 -16.19
C ALA A 76 20.92 -13.42 -16.94
N ILE A 77 21.35 -12.23 -16.52
CA ILE A 77 22.57 -11.62 -17.02
C ILE A 77 23.70 -12.59 -16.64
N ALA A 78 23.99 -13.49 -17.57
CA ALA A 78 24.96 -14.58 -17.36
C ALA A 78 26.40 -14.11 -17.51
N ASP A 79 26.65 -12.81 -17.60
CA ASP A 79 27.95 -12.28 -17.90
C ASP A 79 28.57 -11.54 -16.70
N ASP A 80 29.78 -11.92 -16.33
CA ASP A 80 30.61 -11.22 -15.31
C ASP A 80 30.96 -9.78 -15.70
N ASN A 81 30.45 -9.28 -16.81
CA ASN A 81 30.68 -7.93 -17.37
C ASN A 81 29.76 -6.83 -16.83
N TRP A 82 29.03 -7.06 -15.75
CA TRP A 82 28.21 -6.00 -15.14
C TRP A 82 29.03 -4.74 -14.82
N ALA A 83 30.33 -4.90 -14.48
CA ALA A 83 31.23 -3.79 -14.21
C ALA A 83 31.54 -2.93 -15.45
N ASP A 84 31.57 -3.53 -16.64
CA ASP A 84 31.80 -2.83 -17.90
C ASP A 84 30.50 -2.18 -18.41
N LEU A 85 29.36 -2.84 -18.25
CA LEU A 85 28.04 -2.22 -18.46
C LEU A 85 27.83 -0.99 -17.57
N TRP A 86 28.29 -1.04 -16.31
CA TRP A 86 28.19 0.06 -15.36
C TRP A 86 29.16 1.21 -15.69
N ARG A 87 30.33 0.89 -16.23
CA ARG A 87 31.37 1.87 -16.62
C ARG A 87 31.14 2.49 -17.99
N SER A 88 30.43 1.81 -18.88
CA SER A 88 30.29 2.23 -20.29
C SER A 88 29.39 3.42 -20.51
N THR A 89 28.71 3.92 -19.49
CA THR A 89 27.84 5.10 -19.60
C THR A 89 28.18 6.13 -18.52
N PRO A 90 29.21 6.96 -18.70
CA PRO A 90 29.40 8.12 -17.85
C PRO A 90 28.20 9.05 -18.05
N ARG A 91 27.24 8.93 -17.19
CA ARG A 91 26.08 9.83 -17.19
C ARG A 91 26.47 11.09 -16.45
N ALA A 92 26.86 12.14 -17.16
CA ALA A 92 26.82 13.48 -16.61
C ALA A 92 25.35 13.77 -16.28
N ILE A 93 24.95 13.58 -15.04
CA ILE A 93 23.72 14.16 -14.54
C ILE A 93 24.01 15.66 -14.46
N PRO A 94 23.34 16.52 -15.26
CA PRO A 94 23.49 17.95 -15.10
C PRO A 94 23.08 18.28 -13.68
N GLY A 95 24.05 18.50 -12.78
CA GLY A 95 23.77 18.90 -11.42
C GLY A 95 23.16 20.29 -11.45
N ARG A 96 21.84 20.39 -11.29
CA ARG A 96 21.28 21.59 -10.72
C ARG A 96 21.70 21.61 -9.26
N ALA A 97 22.27 22.73 -8.83
CA ALA A 97 22.49 22.97 -7.41
C ALA A 97 21.17 22.75 -6.67
N ASN A 98 21.24 22.12 -5.51
CA ASN A 98 20.08 22.01 -4.62
C ASN A 98 19.59 23.43 -4.32
N ASP A 99 18.43 23.79 -4.87
CA ASP A 99 17.82 25.12 -4.72
C ASP A 99 16.88 25.20 -3.49
N GLY A 100 16.93 24.18 -2.61
CA GLY A 100 16.12 24.09 -1.40
C GLY A 100 14.64 23.77 -1.65
N ARG A 101 14.24 23.56 -2.91
CA ARG A 101 12.86 23.17 -3.23
C ARG A 101 12.63 21.69 -2.98
N LEU A 102 11.38 21.36 -2.66
CA LEU A 102 10.94 19.98 -2.52
C LEU A 102 11.04 19.25 -3.89
N PRO A 103 11.23 17.90 -3.88
CA PRO A 103 11.48 17.13 -5.11
C PRO A 103 10.42 17.29 -6.20
N LEU A 104 9.15 17.47 -5.81
CA LEU A 104 8.02 17.62 -6.72
C LEU A 104 7.48 19.07 -6.77
N ALA A 105 8.28 20.07 -6.33
CA ALA A 105 7.87 21.46 -6.41
C ALA A 105 7.59 21.88 -7.88
N GLY A 106 6.40 22.43 -8.11
CA GLY A 106 5.92 22.82 -9.43
C GLY A 106 5.23 21.72 -10.23
N ILE A 107 5.11 20.49 -9.70
CA ILE A 107 4.29 19.43 -10.29
C ILE A 107 2.84 19.62 -9.85
N LYS A 108 1.92 19.67 -10.80
CA LYS A 108 0.48 19.82 -10.59
C LYS A 108 -0.25 18.49 -10.79
N VAL A 109 -1.01 18.08 -9.78
CA VAL A 109 -1.75 16.82 -9.76
C VAL A 109 -3.24 17.10 -9.59
N VAL A 110 -4.06 16.59 -10.50
CA VAL A 110 -5.51 16.51 -10.35
C VAL A 110 -5.85 15.09 -9.90
N GLU A 111 -6.47 14.96 -8.73
CA GLU A 111 -6.89 13.68 -8.18
C GLU A 111 -8.42 13.58 -8.21
N ILE A 112 -8.95 12.57 -8.91
CA ILE A 112 -10.39 12.25 -8.95
C ILE A 112 -10.57 10.83 -8.40
N ALA A 113 -10.08 10.59 -7.21
CA ALA A 113 -10.08 9.28 -6.58
C ALA A 113 -10.79 9.33 -5.22
N THR A 114 -11.27 8.18 -4.75
CA THR A 114 -11.99 8.05 -3.48
C THR A 114 -11.37 6.98 -2.59
N ILE A 115 -11.72 7.02 -1.32
CA ILE A 115 -11.38 6.08 -0.27
C ILE A 115 -9.89 6.17 0.11
N ILE A 116 -9.03 5.15 -0.14
CA ILE A 116 -7.70 5.07 0.47
C ILE A 116 -6.58 5.01 -0.56
N ALA A 117 -6.50 3.98 -1.39
CA ALA A 117 -5.29 3.63 -2.13
C ALA A 117 -4.74 4.78 -3.00
N ALA A 118 -5.50 5.26 -3.95
CA ALA A 118 -5.07 6.36 -4.83
C ALA A 118 -5.02 7.71 -4.09
N PRO A 119 -5.97 8.06 -3.20
CA PRO A 119 -5.85 9.26 -2.38
C PRO A 119 -4.59 9.30 -1.51
N LEU A 120 -4.20 8.20 -0.88
CA LEU A 120 -2.98 8.15 -0.08
C LEU A 120 -1.72 8.34 -0.94
N ALA A 121 -1.68 7.76 -2.15
CA ALA A 121 -0.59 7.99 -3.10
C ALA A 121 -0.45 9.48 -3.45
N ALA A 122 -1.57 10.15 -3.74
CA ALA A 122 -1.56 11.59 -4.02
C ALA A 122 -1.13 12.43 -2.79
N SER A 123 -1.43 11.99 -1.56
CA SER A 123 -0.90 12.64 -0.35
C SER A 123 0.61 12.48 -0.22
N PHE A 124 1.20 11.34 -0.62
CA PHE A 124 2.65 11.18 -0.66
C PHE A 124 3.29 12.16 -1.66
N LEU A 125 2.67 12.36 -2.84
CA LEU A 125 3.15 13.34 -3.80
C LEU A 125 3.04 14.77 -3.24
N ALA A 126 1.95 15.11 -2.53
CA ALA A 126 1.78 16.39 -1.85
C ALA A 126 2.85 16.62 -0.78
N ASP A 127 3.15 15.62 0.05
CA ASP A 127 4.20 15.70 1.07
C ASP A 127 5.60 15.89 0.46
N MET A 128 5.82 15.47 -0.80
CA MET A 128 7.04 15.73 -1.58
C MET A 128 7.01 17.05 -2.37
N GLY A 129 5.98 17.88 -2.21
CA GLY A 129 5.91 19.23 -2.77
C GLY A 129 5.02 19.41 -3.99
N ALA A 130 4.36 18.36 -4.49
CA ALA A 130 3.39 18.51 -5.57
C ALA A 130 2.16 19.34 -5.11
N GLU A 131 1.62 20.10 -6.03
CA GLU A 131 0.34 20.80 -5.85
C GLU A 131 -0.79 19.85 -6.23
N VAL A 132 -1.51 19.34 -5.22
CA VAL A 132 -2.58 18.36 -5.44
C VAL A 132 -3.94 19.01 -5.23
N ILE A 133 -4.77 19.01 -6.28
CA ILE A 133 -6.19 19.36 -6.20
C ILE A 133 -6.99 18.06 -6.21
N LYS A 134 -7.66 17.78 -5.09
CA LYS A 134 -8.61 16.67 -4.99
C LYS A 134 -9.99 17.14 -5.45
N VAL A 135 -10.45 16.61 -6.55
CA VAL A 135 -11.79 16.77 -7.06
C VAL A 135 -12.71 15.74 -6.41
N GLU A 136 -13.70 16.20 -5.66
CA GLU A 136 -14.60 15.35 -4.89
C GLU A 136 -16.04 15.51 -5.39
N PRO A 137 -16.89 14.47 -5.28
CA PRO A 137 -18.32 14.61 -5.56
C PRO A 137 -18.98 15.59 -4.60
N ILE A 138 -20.18 16.02 -4.94
CA ILE A 138 -21.05 16.78 -4.02
C ILE A 138 -21.23 15.99 -2.72
N GLY A 139 -20.96 16.64 -1.58
CA GLY A 139 -20.93 16.00 -0.27
C GLY A 139 -19.59 15.44 0.15
N GLY A 140 -18.58 15.49 -0.72
CA GLY A 140 -17.23 15.02 -0.46
C GLY A 140 -17.00 13.53 -0.73
N ASP A 141 -15.78 13.09 -0.52
CA ASP A 141 -15.37 11.68 -0.60
C ASP A 141 -16.14 10.86 0.45
N PRO A 142 -16.77 9.72 0.09
CA PRO A 142 -17.48 8.86 1.03
C PRO A 142 -16.63 8.45 2.25
N PHE A 143 -15.32 8.41 2.13
CA PHE A 143 -14.40 8.07 3.22
C PHE A 143 -14.42 9.10 4.35
N ARG A 144 -14.85 10.36 4.07
CA ARG A 144 -15.01 11.40 5.09
C ARG A 144 -16.08 11.08 6.12
N GLY A 145 -17.08 10.27 5.76
CA GLY A 145 -18.13 9.80 6.65
C GLY A 145 -17.80 8.54 7.44
N LEU A 146 -16.71 7.86 7.11
CA LEU A 146 -16.32 6.60 7.77
C LEU A 146 -15.40 6.88 8.97
N LEU A 147 -15.52 6.04 10.01
CA LEU A 147 -14.66 6.07 11.20
C LEU A 147 -14.53 7.47 11.84
N GLY A 148 -15.61 8.26 11.82
CA GLY A 148 -15.60 9.64 12.34
C GLY A 148 -14.69 10.60 11.57
N GLY A 149 -14.36 10.28 10.32
CA GLY A 149 -13.52 11.10 9.45
C GLY A 149 -12.01 10.95 9.66
N LEU A 150 -11.56 10.24 10.69
CA LEU A 150 -10.13 10.11 11.03
C LEU A 150 -9.30 9.49 9.92
N GLY A 151 -9.84 8.46 9.23
CA GLY A 151 -9.17 7.83 8.11
C GLY A 151 -8.96 8.79 6.93
N SER A 152 -9.93 9.66 6.67
CA SER A 152 -9.87 10.64 5.59
C SER A 152 -8.79 11.71 5.81
N ALA A 153 -8.45 12.03 7.05
CA ALA A 153 -7.40 12.99 7.36
C ALA A 153 -6.04 12.56 6.83
N LYS A 154 -5.69 11.26 6.97
CA LYS A 154 -4.43 10.72 6.46
C LYS A 154 -4.34 10.82 4.94
N VAL A 155 -5.39 10.38 4.22
CA VAL A 155 -5.38 10.26 2.76
C VAL A 155 -5.60 11.58 2.03
N ASN A 156 -6.01 12.64 2.73
CA ASN A 156 -6.23 13.97 2.15
C ASN A 156 -5.22 15.03 2.61
N ALA A 157 -4.26 14.65 3.41
CA ALA A 157 -3.26 15.58 3.96
C ALA A 157 -2.44 16.26 2.85
N GLY A 158 -2.23 17.57 3.00
CA GLY A 158 -1.42 18.37 2.08
C GLY A 158 -2.10 18.77 0.77
N LYS A 159 -3.37 18.47 0.57
CA LYS A 159 -4.12 18.75 -0.65
C LYS A 159 -5.00 20.00 -0.55
N ARG A 160 -5.43 20.50 -1.70
CA ARG A 160 -6.58 21.41 -1.83
C ARG A 160 -7.80 20.60 -2.26
N SER A 161 -8.99 20.94 -1.76
CA SER A 161 -10.24 20.23 -2.07
C SER A 161 -11.17 21.12 -2.90
N LEU A 162 -11.62 20.57 -4.03
CA LEU A 162 -12.68 21.09 -4.89
C LEU A 162 -13.83 20.08 -4.91
N SER A 163 -15.00 20.44 -4.34
CA SER A 163 -16.19 19.59 -4.39
C SER A 163 -17.14 20.08 -5.49
N ILE A 164 -17.29 19.27 -6.54
CA ILE A 164 -17.96 19.67 -7.77
C ILE A 164 -18.72 18.50 -8.41
N ASP A 165 -19.88 18.80 -8.99
CA ASP A 165 -20.66 17.83 -9.77
C ASP A 165 -20.02 17.59 -11.15
N LEU A 166 -19.17 16.56 -11.24
CA LEU A 166 -18.53 16.14 -12.49
C LEU A 166 -19.51 15.59 -13.55
N LYS A 167 -20.77 15.30 -13.16
CA LYS A 167 -21.81 14.86 -14.11
C LYS A 167 -22.46 16.03 -14.84
N SER A 168 -22.42 17.23 -14.24
CA SER A 168 -22.87 18.45 -14.91
C SER A 168 -21.87 18.86 -16.00
N GLU A 169 -22.37 19.44 -17.10
CA GLU A 169 -21.53 19.95 -18.18
C GLU A 169 -20.54 21.00 -17.67
N THR A 170 -21.06 21.96 -16.87
CA THR A 170 -20.24 23.03 -16.31
C THR A 170 -19.14 22.49 -15.38
N GLY A 171 -19.48 21.57 -14.48
CA GLY A 171 -18.50 20.95 -13.58
C GLY A 171 -17.45 20.17 -14.34
N ARG A 172 -17.84 19.44 -15.39
CA ARG A 172 -16.90 18.74 -16.26
C ARG A 172 -15.94 19.69 -16.96
N GLN A 173 -16.43 20.80 -17.54
CA GLN A 173 -15.57 21.78 -18.21
C GLN A 173 -14.57 22.44 -17.26
N ILE A 174 -14.98 22.74 -16.03
CA ILE A 174 -14.07 23.26 -15.00
C ILE A 174 -12.94 22.26 -14.72
N VAL A 175 -13.28 20.96 -14.54
CA VAL A 175 -12.28 19.92 -14.25
C VAL A 175 -11.38 19.67 -15.46
N LEU A 176 -11.89 19.74 -16.70
CA LEU A 176 -11.06 19.64 -17.89
C LEU A 176 -10.07 20.82 -17.99
N GLY A 177 -10.47 22.04 -17.59
CA GLY A 177 -9.55 23.18 -17.48
C GLY A 177 -8.42 22.95 -16.48
N LEU A 178 -8.69 22.32 -15.34
CA LEU A 178 -7.64 21.91 -14.38
C LEU A 178 -6.69 20.86 -14.99
N ILE A 179 -7.23 19.90 -15.74
CA ILE A 179 -6.46 18.81 -16.37
C ILE A 179 -5.58 19.34 -17.50
N GLU A 180 -5.99 20.38 -18.21
CA GLU A 180 -5.20 21.00 -19.29
C GLU A 180 -3.83 21.50 -18.79
N ASP A 181 -3.79 22.04 -17.56
CA ASP A 181 -2.59 22.59 -16.93
C ASP A 181 -1.91 21.61 -15.94
N ALA A 182 -2.38 20.37 -15.85
CA ALA A 182 -1.85 19.38 -14.92
C ALA A 182 -0.69 18.57 -15.51
N ASP A 183 0.23 18.15 -14.65
CA ASP A 183 1.25 17.14 -14.99
C ASP A 183 0.75 15.72 -14.84
N VAL A 184 -0.15 15.50 -13.88
CA VAL A 184 -0.66 14.19 -13.51
C VAL A 184 -2.17 14.26 -13.28
N LEU A 185 -2.89 13.27 -13.81
CA LEU A 185 -4.26 12.95 -13.41
C LEU A 185 -4.27 11.58 -12.74
N ILE A 186 -4.85 11.48 -11.54
CA ILE A 186 -4.99 10.22 -10.81
C ILE A 186 -6.47 9.93 -10.58
N HIS A 187 -6.93 8.72 -10.92
CA HIS A 187 -8.27 8.25 -10.57
C HIS A 187 -8.31 6.75 -10.29
N ASN A 188 -9.36 6.30 -9.57
CA ASN A 188 -9.58 4.89 -9.26
C ASN A 188 -10.96 4.37 -9.74
N PHE A 189 -11.45 4.91 -10.83
CA PHE A 189 -12.69 4.45 -11.44
C PHE A 189 -12.51 3.08 -12.12
N ARG A 190 -13.61 2.31 -12.17
CA ARG A 190 -13.69 1.10 -12.99
C ARG A 190 -13.58 1.46 -14.49
N PRO A 191 -13.15 0.52 -15.34
CA PRO A 191 -13.09 0.72 -16.79
C PRO A 191 -14.42 1.23 -17.36
N GLY A 192 -14.35 2.15 -18.32
CA GLY A 192 -15.50 2.77 -18.96
C GLY A 192 -16.16 3.92 -18.18
N VAL A 193 -15.87 4.10 -16.88
CA VAL A 193 -16.40 5.24 -16.11
C VAL A 193 -15.76 6.56 -16.50
N PRO A 194 -14.42 6.67 -16.61
CA PRO A 194 -13.76 7.90 -17.05
C PRO A 194 -14.23 8.36 -18.43
N GLU A 195 -14.41 7.43 -19.35
CA GLU A 195 -14.90 7.70 -20.72
C GLU A 195 -16.31 8.30 -20.72
N ARG A 196 -17.21 7.76 -19.91
CA ARG A 196 -18.59 8.31 -19.74
C ARG A 196 -18.59 9.68 -19.08
N LEU A 197 -17.64 9.95 -18.20
CA LEU A 197 -17.48 11.26 -17.56
C LEU A 197 -16.74 12.28 -18.47
N GLY A 198 -16.24 11.87 -19.64
CA GLY A 198 -15.53 12.75 -20.56
C GLY A 198 -14.08 13.03 -20.15
N ILE A 199 -13.51 12.24 -19.24
CA ILE A 199 -12.14 12.34 -18.72
C ILE A 199 -11.32 11.08 -18.96
N GLY A 200 -11.72 10.21 -19.92
CA GLY A 200 -10.95 9.05 -20.32
C GLY A 200 -9.62 9.45 -20.97
N TYR A 201 -8.63 8.55 -20.96
CA TYR A 201 -7.27 8.88 -21.44
C TYR A 201 -7.27 9.46 -22.86
N ALA A 202 -7.99 8.84 -23.80
CA ALA A 202 -8.06 9.31 -25.18
C ALA A 202 -8.71 10.70 -25.35
N GLN A 203 -9.53 11.12 -24.39
CA GLN A 203 -10.13 12.47 -24.35
C GLN A 203 -9.17 13.47 -23.75
N VAL A 204 -8.55 13.12 -22.62
CA VAL A 204 -7.60 13.97 -21.89
C VAL A 204 -6.30 14.18 -22.69
N GLU A 205 -5.79 13.16 -23.37
CA GLU A 205 -4.58 13.28 -24.21
C GLU A 205 -4.71 14.32 -25.32
N LYS A 206 -5.92 14.56 -25.84
CA LYS A 206 -6.16 15.57 -26.89
C LYS A 206 -5.99 17.00 -26.39
N ILE A 207 -6.33 17.25 -25.12
CA ILE A 207 -6.20 18.57 -24.49
C ILE A 207 -4.85 18.74 -23.80
N ASN A 208 -4.29 17.66 -23.24
CA ASN A 208 -2.97 17.66 -22.60
C ASN A 208 -2.14 16.43 -23.00
N PRO A 209 -1.41 16.48 -24.11
CA PRO A 209 -0.56 15.38 -24.56
C PRO A 209 0.62 15.06 -23.63
N GLY A 210 0.91 15.96 -22.68
CA GLY A 210 1.95 15.82 -21.68
C GLY A 210 1.49 15.16 -20.38
N ILE A 211 0.21 14.79 -20.24
CA ILE A 211 -0.34 14.27 -19.00
C ILE A 211 0.17 12.87 -18.67
N VAL A 212 0.58 12.64 -17.45
CA VAL A 212 0.72 11.30 -16.86
C VAL A 212 -0.65 10.90 -16.32
N TYR A 213 -1.31 10.01 -17.03
CA TYR A 213 -2.66 9.58 -16.71
C TYR A 213 -2.61 8.29 -15.88
N MET A 214 -2.68 8.41 -14.56
CA MET A 214 -2.65 7.29 -13.62
C MET A 214 -4.05 6.75 -13.39
N GLN A 215 -4.29 5.55 -13.87
CA GLN A 215 -5.51 4.78 -13.61
C GLN A 215 -5.19 3.68 -12.61
N ALA A 216 -5.84 3.71 -11.45
CA ALA A 216 -5.72 2.69 -10.42
C ALA A 216 -7.11 2.07 -10.16
N ASN A 217 -7.21 0.75 -10.16
CA ASN A 217 -8.46 0.05 -9.85
C ASN A 217 -8.24 -1.21 -9.02
N GLY A 218 -9.26 -2.03 -8.82
CA GLY A 218 -9.17 -3.22 -7.98
C GLY A 218 -8.50 -4.41 -8.65
N TYR A 219 -9.08 -4.83 -9.77
CA TYR A 219 -8.74 -6.08 -10.46
C TYR A 219 -7.93 -5.89 -11.75
N GLY A 220 -7.58 -4.68 -12.10
CA GLY A 220 -7.02 -4.34 -13.40
C GLY A 220 -8.09 -3.98 -14.44
N PRO A 221 -7.68 -3.36 -15.57
CA PRO A 221 -8.59 -2.98 -16.65
C PRO A 221 -9.07 -4.17 -17.49
N ASP A 222 -8.36 -5.28 -17.45
CA ASP A 222 -8.61 -6.47 -18.24
C ASP A 222 -8.98 -7.66 -17.34
N GLY A 223 -9.50 -8.74 -17.91
CA GLY A 223 -9.89 -9.93 -17.17
C GLY A 223 -11.35 -9.94 -16.67
N PRO A 224 -11.81 -11.06 -16.11
CA PRO A 224 -13.20 -11.25 -15.70
C PRO A 224 -13.60 -10.37 -14.52
N GLY A 225 -12.66 -9.94 -13.69
CA GLY A 225 -12.88 -9.08 -12.53
C GLY A 225 -12.90 -7.58 -12.82
N ALA A 226 -12.55 -7.12 -14.03
CA ALA A 226 -12.35 -5.72 -14.37
C ALA A 226 -13.52 -4.80 -13.98
N GLN A 227 -14.76 -5.29 -14.05
CA GLN A 227 -15.98 -4.55 -13.68
C GLN A 227 -16.44 -4.79 -12.23
N ARG A 228 -15.76 -5.67 -11.49
CA ARG A 228 -16.16 -6.00 -10.11
C ARG A 228 -15.77 -4.88 -9.13
N PRO A 229 -16.58 -4.63 -8.08
CA PRO A 229 -16.17 -3.74 -7.02
C PRO A 229 -15.07 -4.37 -6.18
N SER A 230 -14.04 -3.57 -5.83
CA SER A 230 -12.97 -3.96 -4.91
C SER A 230 -12.88 -2.99 -3.75
N THR A 231 -12.50 -3.51 -2.59
CA THR A 231 -12.24 -2.73 -1.38
C THR A 231 -11.01 -3.31 -0.67
N HIS A 232 -10.58 -2.64 0.39
CA HIS A 232 -9.40 -2.98 1.20
C HIS A 232 -9.13 -4.50 1.40
N PRO A 233 -10.09 -5.35 1.83
CA PRO A 233 -9.79 -6.74 2.14
C PRO A 233 -9.57 -7.65 0.91
N ILE A 234 -10.02 -7.23 -0.27
CA ILE A 234 -10.06 -8.09 -1.45
C ILE A 234 -8.67 -8.55 -1.93
N PRO A 235 -7.68 -7.65 -2.15
CA PRO A 235 -6.40 -8.08 -2.68
C PRO A 235 -5.59 -8.91 -1.68
N GLY A 236 -5.68 -8.62 -0.39
CA GLY A 236 -5.02 -9.43 0.65
C GLY A 236 -5.53 -10.87 0.69
N ALA A 237 -6.84 -11.04 0.51
CA ALA A 237 -7.48 -12.35 0.44
C ALA A 237 -7.13 -13.11 -0.85
N ALA A 238 -7.17 -12.42 -1.99
CA ALA A 238 -6.95 -13.03 -3.31
C ALA A 238 -5.48 -13.31 -3.61
N MET A 239 -4.54 -12.48 -3.12
CA MET A 239 -3.11 -12.57 -3.46
C MET A 239 -2.28 -13.34 -2.42
N GLY A 240 -2.90 -14.18 -1.62
CA GLY A 240 -2.23 -15.13 -0.72
C GLY A 240 -1.86 -14.61 0.66
N GLY A 241 -1.85 -13.30 0.88
CA GLY A 241 -1.37 -12.71 2.14
C GLY A 241 -2.13 -13.17 3.37
N VAL A 242 -3.46 -13.29 3.28
CA VAL A 242 -4.31 -13.74 4.40
C VAL A 242 -4.03 -15.20 4.76
N LEU A 243 -4.03 -16.09 3.78
CA LEU A 243 -3.77 -17.51 4.02
C LEU A 243 -2.35 -17.74 4.53
N TYR A 244 -1.36 -17.04 4.00
CA TYR A 244 0.00 -17.09 4.49
C TYR A 244 0.09 -16.74 5.98
N GLN A 245 -0.52 -15.64 6.41
CA GLN A 245 -0.52 -15.24 7.81
C GLN A 245 -1.26 -16.21 8.73
N MET A 246 -2.19 -16.96 8.18
CA MET A 246 -2.87 -18.06 8.89
C MET A 246 -2.11 -19.38 8.84
N GLY A 247 -0.92 -19.42 8.22
CA GLY A 247 -0.17 -20.64 7.98
C GLY A 247 -0.93 -21.62 7.09
N GLU A 248 -1.77 -21.09 6.18
CA GLU A 248 -2.70 -21.84 5.30
C GLU A 248 -3.67 -22.77 6.06
N ARG A 249 -3.82 -22.57 7.36
CA ARG A 249 -4.67 -23.38 8.23
C ARG A 249 -6.04 -22.73 8.36
N VAL A 250 -6.94 -23.15 7.52
CA VAL A 250 -8.36 -22.81 7.62
C VAL A 250 -9.11 -24.12 7.87
N PRO A 251 -10.00 -24.19 8.87
CA PRO A 251 -10.73 -25.43 9.14
C PRO A 251 -11.62 -25.83 7.96
N GLU A 252 -11.68 -27.12 7.71
CA GLU A 252 -12.55 -27.70 6.70
C GLU A 252 -13.90 -28.12 7.32
N GLY A 253 -14.92 -28.13 6.48
CA GLY A 253 -16.25 -28.57 6.85
C GLY A 253 -17.10 -27.54 7.60
N LEU A 254 -18.20 -28.00 8.19
CA LEU A 254 -19.11 -27.14 8.93
C LEU A 254 -18.61 -26.90 10.36
N LEU A 255 -18.61 -25.66 10.76
CA LEU A 255 -18.19 -25.19 12.08
C LEU A 255 -19.41 -24.83 12.93
N ASP A 256 -19.30 -24.98 14.22
CA ASP A 256 -20.25 -24.38 15.15
C ASP A 256 -20.08 -22.86 15.20
N ILE A 257 -20.98 -22.17 15.90
CA ILE A 257 -21.01 -20.72 15.90
C ILE A 257 -19.79 -20.08 16.60
N ASP A 258 -19.23 -20.76 17.60
CA ASP A 258 -18.12 -20.22 18.37
C ASP A 258 -16.81 -20.37 17.58
N ASP A 259 -16.62 -21.50 16.93
CA ASP A 259 -15.53 -21.70 15.99
C ASP A 259 -15.61 -20.74 14.78
N LEU A 260 -16.81 -20.54 14.19
CA LEU A 260 -17.02 -19.56 13.15
C LEU A 260 -16.61 -18.15 13.58
N ARG A 261 -16.97 -17.74 14.78
CA ARG A 261 -16.56 -16.44 15.34
C ARG A 261 -15.06 -16.33 15.51
N LEU A 262 -14.43 -17.39 16.05
CA LEU A 262 -12.99 -17.44 16.24
C LEU A 262 -12.24 -17.31 14.92
N TRP A 263 -12.57 -18.14 13.94
CA TRP A 263 -11.91 -18.14 12.63
C TRP A 263 -12.18 -16.87 11.83
N THR A 264 -13.42 -16.34 11.87
CA THR A 264 -13.73 -15.06 11.24
C THR A 264 -12.89 -13.93 11.81
N ARG A 265 -12.67 -13.88 13.13
CA ARG A 265 -11.80 -12.88 13.76
C ARG A 265 -10.35 -13.05 13.31
N ARG A 266 -9.82 -14.27 13.31
CA ARG A 266 -8.45 -14.56 12.85
C ARG A 266 -8.24 -14.13 11.41
N LEU A 267 -9.14 -14.49 10.50
CA LEU A 267 -9.10 -14.10 9.09
C LEU A 267 -9.19 -12.58 8.92
N MET A 268 -10.03 -11.90 9.70
CA MET A 268 -10.10 -10.44 9.68
C MET A 268 -8.77 -9.80 10.11
N HIS A 269 -8.16 -10.28 11.20
CA HIS A 269 -6.87 -9.78 11.66
C HIS A 269 -5.76 -10.05 10.65
N ALA A 270 -5.72 -11.23 10.05
CA ALA A 270 -4.76 -11.55 8.99
C ALA A 270 -4.94 -10.67 7.75
N ASN A 271 -6.14 -10.18 7.48
CA ASN A 271 -6.45 -9.35 6.32
C ASN A 271 -6.16 -7.85 6.52
N GLU A 272 -5.83 -7.42 7.73
CA GLU A 272 -5.42 -6.03 8.00
C GLU A 272 -3.98 -5.71 7.55
N VAL A 273 -3.34 -6.58 6.76
CA VAL A 273 -2.02 -6.36 6.19
C VAL A 273 -2.11 -5.43 4.99
N ASN A 274 -2.51 -4.25 5.26
CA ASN A 274 -2.30 -3.02 4.48
C ASN A 274 -2.34 -3.11 2.94
N PRO A 275 -3.32 -3.78 2.29
CA PRO A 275 -3.37 -3.83 0.82
C PRO A 275 -3.53 -2.46 0.16
N ASP A 276 -4.26 -1.52 0.76
CA ASP A 276 -4.35 -0.14 0.26
C ASP A 276 -3.04 0.63 0.37
N PRO A 277 -2.31 0.65 1.51
CA PRO A 277 -0.98 1.26 1.58
C PRO A 277 0.03 0.67 0.60
N ASN A 278 0.06 -0.66 0.40
CA ASN A 278 0.91 -1.29 -0.61
C ASN A 278 0.58 -0.74 -2.00
N THR A 279 -0.70 -0.72 -2.36
CA THR A 279 -1.18 -0.18 -3.63
C THR A 279 -0.85 1.31 -3.76
N SER A 280 -0.95 2.09 -2.68
CA SER A 280 -0.63 3.52 -2.68
C SER A 280 0.84 3.77 -3.02
N LEU A 281 1.76 2.98 -2.48
CA LEU A 281 3.19 3.06 -2.81
C LEU A 281 3.45 2.71 -4.27
N VAL A 282 2.77 1.68 -4.79
CA VAL A 282 2.88 1.30 -6.21
C VAL A 282 2.35 2.41 -7.11
N ILE A 283 1.20 3.01 -6.80
CA ILE A 283 0.63 4.14 -7.54
C ILE A 283 1.60 5.34 -7.53
N ALA A 284 2.12 5.71 -6.35
CA ALA A 284 3.07 6.82 -6.24
C ALA A 284 4.34 6.56 -7.04
N THR A 285 4.97 5.38 -6.88
CA THR A 285 6.17 4.99 -7.62
C THR A 285 5.92 4.99 -9.12
N SER A 286 4.81 4.41 -9.58
CA SER A 286 4.47 4.33 -11.00
C SER A 286 4.15 5.71 -11.61
N THR A 287 3.56 6.61 -10.82
CA THR A 287 3.38 8.01 -11.20
C THR A 287 4.72 8.71 -11.39
N LEU A 288 5.67 8.50 -10.47
CA LEU A 288 7.04 9.04 -10.60
C LEU A 288 7.76 8.47 -11.83
N LEU A 289 7.62 7.17 -12.13
CA LEU A 289 8.14 6.56 -13.36
C LEU A 289 7.53 7.22 -14.61
N GLY A 290 6.22 7.50 -14.60
CA GLY A 290 5.53 8.24 -15.66
C GLY A 290 6.10 9.65 -15.85
N LEU A 291 6.37 10.38 -14.76
CA LEU A 291 7.00 11.71 -14.80
C LEU A 291 8.45 11.66 -15.31
N VAL A 292 9.24 10.67 -14.90
CA VAL A 292 10.60 10.45 -15.43
C VAL A 292 10.55 10.14 -16.92
N ALA A 293 9.62 9.31 -17.37
CA ALA A 293 9.43 9.01 -18.79
C ALA A 293 9.02 10.26 -19.57
N LYS A 294 8.08 11.08 -19.03
CA LYS A 294 7.70 12.39 -19.59
C LYS A 294 8.90 13.32 -19.73
N GLN A 295 9.73 13.42 -18.69
CA GLN A 295 10.94 14.26 -18.73
C GLN A 295 11.91 13.81 -19.84
N ARG A 296 12.03 12.49 -20.08
CA ARG A 296 12.94 11.93 -21.10
C ARG A 296 12.38 12.02 -22.51
N THR A 297 11.07 11.90 -22.69
CA THR A 297 10.42 11.77 -24.01
C THR A 297 9.67 13.02 -24.45
N GLY A 298 9.42 13.95 -23.54
CA GLY A 298 8.58 15.14 -23.77
C GLY A 298 7.08 14.84 -23.84
N ARG A 299 6.64 13.58 -23.62
CA ARG A 299 5.25 13.16 -23.75
C ARG A 299 4.76 12.44 -22.50
N GLY A 300 3.50 12.69 -22.14
CA GLY A 300 2.80 11.91 -21.14
C GLY A 300 2.37 10.54 -21.63
N GLN A 301 1.76 9.75 -20.76
CA GLN A 301 1.24 8.42 -21.08
C GLN A 301 0.21 7.96 -20.06
N GLN A 302 -0.58 6.97 -20.43
CA GLN A 302 -1.39 6.22 -19.48
C GLN A 302 -0.50 5.26 -18.68
N VAL A 303 -0.74 5.23 -17.38
CA VAL A 303 -0.09 4.33 -16.42
C VAL A 303 -1.19 3.56 -15.70
N LEU A 304 -1.14 2.24 -15.77
CA LEU A 304 -2.16 1.35 -15.22
C LEU A 304 -1.56 0.60 -14.02
N VAL A 305 -2.24 0.70 -12.90
CA VAL A 305 -1.93 -0.01 -11.65
C VAL A 305 -3.23 -0.59 -11.11
N ASP A 306 -3.16 -1.74 -10.49
CA ASP A 306 -4.29 -2.30 -9.77
C ASP A 306 -3.86 -2.90 -8.42
N MET A 307 -4.87 -3.14 -7.57
CA MET A 307 -4.63 -3.63 -6.23
C MET A 307 -4.15 -5.08 -6.23
N PHE A 308 -4.54 -5.89 -7.22
CA PHE A 308 -4.10 -7.27 -7.33
C PHE A 308 -2.60 -7.34 -7.64
N GLY A 309 -2.15 -6.64 -8.68
CA GLY A 309 -0.73 -6.58 -9.04
C GLY A 309 0.14 -6.00 -7.93
N ALA A 310 -0.32 -4.93 -7.26
CA ALA A 310 0.40 -4.34 -6.15
C ALA A 310 0.56 -5.29 -4.95
N ASN A 311 -0.45 -6.12 -4.68
CA ASN A 311 -0.40 -7.08 -3.57
C ASN A 311 0.22 -8.42 -3.97
N ALA A 312 0.21 -8.80 -5.24
CA ALA A 312 1.08 -9.85 -5.77
C ALA A 312 2.55 -9.49 -5.56
N TYR A 313 2.94 -8.26 -5.88
CA TYR A 313 4.29 -7.75 -5.63
C TYR A 313 4.67 -7.76 -4.14
N ALA A 314 3.74 -7.45 -3.24
CA ALA A 314 3.96 -7.53 -1.79
C ALA A 314 4.22 -8.96 -1.28
N ASN A 315 3.86 -9.98 -2.06
CA ASN A 315 4.14 -11.41 -1.82
C ASN A 315 5.16 -11.97 -2.82
N SER A 316 6.07 -11.15 -3.33
CA SER A 316 7.02 -11.49 -4.39
C SER A 316 7.95 -12.66 -4.06
N ASP A 317 8.18 -12.92 -2.78
CA ASP A 317 8.97 -14.06 -2.30
C ASP A 317 8.36 -15.42 -2.70
N ASP A 318 7.06 -15.50 -2.92
CA ASP A 318 6.37 -16.74 -3.32
C ASP A 318 5.54 -16.60 -4.63
N PHE A 319 5.48 -15.39 -5.22
CA PHE A 319 4.85 -15.16 -6.53
C PHE A 319 5.79 -15.57 -7.68
N LEU A 320 6.27 -16.80 -7.58
CA LEU A 320 7.25 -17.41 -8.45
C LEU A 320 6.96 -18.92 -8.51
N SER A 321 7.06 -19.52 -9.70
CA SER A 321 6.91 -20.96 -9.88
C SER A 321 7.97 -21.47 -10.85
N PHE A 322 8.59 -22.62 -10.54
CA PHE A 322 9.54 -23.31 -11.38
C PHE A 322 9.67 -24.77 -10.93
N PRO A 323 10.16 -25.70 -11.79
CA PRO A 323 10.36 -27.09 -11.41
C PRO A 323 11.30 -27.22 -10.21
N GLY A 324 10.84 -27.85 -9.14
CA GLY A 324 11.62 -28.05 -7.92
C GLY A 324 11.67 -26.85 -6.96
N LYS A 325 10.81 -25.85 -7.16
CA LYS A 325 10.65 -24.74 -6.20
C LYS A 325 10.34 -25.30 -4.80
N PRO A 326 11.10 -24.90 -3.76
CA PRO A 326 10.76 -25.27 -2.40
C PRO A 326 9.46 -24.62 -1.94
N ASP A 327 8.76 -25.27 -1.02
CA ASP A 327 7.60 -24.67 -0.38
C ASP A 327 8.01 -23.43 0.44
N ARG A 328 7.11 -22.45 0.48
CA ARG A 328 7.27 -21.26 1.33
C ARG A 328 7.27 -21.67 2.80
N ALA A 329 8.20 -21.13 3.59
CA ALA A 329 8.18 -21.32 5.03
C ALA A 329 6.90 -20.74 5.63
N MET A 330 6.15 -21.57 6.37
CA MET A 330 4.88 -21.17 6.98
C MET A 330 5.03 -20.85 8.46
N PRO A 331 4.25 -19.90 8.99
CA PRO A 331 4.18 -19.67 10.43
C PRO A 331 3.84 -20.93 11.22
N ASP A 332 4.37 -21.03 12.43
CA ASP A 332 4.07 -22.15 13.35
C ASP A 332 2.58 -22.19 13.74
N ALA A 333 2.19 -23.25 14.48
CA ALA A 333 0.80 -23.48 14.86
C ALA A 333 0.22 -22.38 15.76
N GLU A 334 1.06 -21.74 16.54
CA GLU A 334 0.74 -20.61 17.41
C GLU A 334 0.77 -19.26 16.68
N LEU A 335 1.17 -19.22 15.41
CA LEU A 335 1.36 -18.02 14.59
C LEU A 335 2.40 -17.04 15.21
N LEU A 336 3.40 -17.56 15.89
CA LEU A 336 4.44 -16.76 16.53
C LEU A 336 5.64 -16.49 15.62
N GLY A 337 5.87 -17.29 14.60
CA GLY A 337 6.95 -17.08 13.65
C GLY A 337 7.24 -18.24 12.72
N LEU A 338 8.33 -18.08 11.93
CA LEU A 338 8.70 -19.02 10.88
C LEU A 338 9.66 -20.12 11.35
N SER A 339 10.40 -19.88 12.42
CA SER A 339 11.37 -20.82 12.99
C SER A 339 11.68 -20.48 14.44
N ALA A 340 12.38 -21.37 15.15
CA ALA A 340 12.84 -21.09 16.52
C ALA A 340 13.74 -19.84 16.62
N THR A 341 14.49 -19.51 15.57
CA THR A 341 15.37 -18.34 15.55
C THR A 341 14.77 -17.12 14.86
N TYR A 342 13.49 -17.22 14.43
CA TYR A 342 12.78 -16.14 13.76
C TYR A 342 11.31 -16.14 14.21
N ARG A 343 11.05 -15.66 15.45
CA ARG A 343 9.71 -15.64 16.05
C ARG A 343 9.61 -14.77 17.30
N LEU A 344 8.36 -14.60 17.75
CA LEU A 344 8.02 -14.00 19.03
C LEU A 344 8.32 -14.94 20.20
N TYR A 345 8.85 -14.36 21.28
CA TYR A 345 9.06 -15.03 22.57
C TYR A 345 8.47 -14.22 23.70
N HIS A 346 7.76 -14.92 24.59
CA HIS A 346 7.19 -14.34 25.80
C HIS A 346 8.28 -14.10 26.84
N CYS A 347 8.25 -12.93 27.46
CA CYS A 347 9.16 -12.46 28.52
C CYS A 347 8.41 -12.33 29.85
N THR A 348 9.12 -11.95 30.91
CA THR A 348 8.47 -11.65 32.20
C THR A 348 7.57 -10.41 32.07
N GLY A 349 6.51 -10.31 32.84
CA GLY A 349 5.62 -9.15 32.88
C GLY A 349 4.63 -9.05 31.72
N ASP A 350 4.29 -10.19 31.10
CA ASP A 350 3.41 -10.26 29.92
C ASP A 350 3.92 -9.42 28.74
N GLU A 351 5.25 -9.38 28.61
CA GLU A 351 5.95 -8.67 27.55
C GLU A 351 6.49 -9.66 26.51
N TRP A 352 6.84 -9.15 25.33
CA TRP A 352 7.29 -9.96 24.21
C TRP A 352 8.52 -9.35 23.52
N VAL A 353 9.36 -10.23 22.97
CA VAL A 353 10.39 -9.85 21.99
C VAL A 353 10.19 -10.62 20.70
N PHE A 354 10.58 -10.01 19.58
CA PHE A 354 10.77 -10.72 18.32
C PHE A 354 12.27 -10.96 18.12
N LEU A 355 12.65 -12.23 18.05
CA LEU A 355 14.01 -12.67 17.72
C LEU A 355 14.11 -12.89 16.21
N ALA A 356 15.15 -12.35 15.56
CA ALA A 356 15.39 -12.48 14.14
C ALA A 356 16.87 -12.84 13.88
N MET A 357 17.13 -14.12 13.75
CA MET A 357 18.43 -14.66 13.37
C MET A 357 18.22 -15.67 12.24
N THR A 358 18.93 -15.51 11.14
CA THR A 358 18.70 -16.27 9.89
C THR A 358 19.90 -17.08 9.43
N ASN A 359 21.07 -16.90 10.08
CA ASN A 359 22.31 -17.53 9.65
C ASN A 359 23.25 -17.83 10.82
N GLU A 360 24.23 -18.69 10.57
CA GLU A 360 25.18 -19.17 11.57
C GLU A 360 25.98 -18.05 12.23
N LYS A 361 26.33 -16.99 11.50
CA LYS A 361 27.09 -15.86 12.07
C LYS A 361 26.27 -15.16 13.16
N GLU A 362 24.98 -14.99 12.95
CA GLU A 362 24.05 -14.41 13.93
C GLU A 362 23.85 -15.34 15.13
N TYR A 363 23.77 -16.66 14.92
CA TYR A 363 23.69 -17.65 16.00
C TYR A 363 24.95 -17.62 16.89
N ARG A 364 26.12 -17.55 16.30
CA ARG A 364 27.40 -17.44 17.04
C ARG A 364 27.42 -16.14 17.85
N LEU A 365 27.08 -15.01 17.22
CA LEU A 365 27.01 -13.71 17.91
C LEU A 365 26.04 -13.75 19.11
N PHE A 366 24.88 -14.37 18.95
CA PHE A 366 23.91 -14.53 20.04
C PHE A 366 24.49 -15.34 21.21
N VAL A 367 25.14 -16.46 20.92
CA VAL A 367 25.81 -17.31 21.93
C VAL A 367 26.94 -16.53 22.65
N ASP A 368 27.75 -15.79 21.92
CA ASP A 368 28.85 -14.99 22.46
C ASP A 368 28.37 -13.88 23.38
N VAL A 369 27.27 -13.15 22.97
CA VAL A 369 26.67 -12.09 23.77
C VAL A 369 26.11 -12.63 25.09
N LEU A 370 25.36 -13.74 25.04
CA LEU A 370 24.82 -14.35 26.25
C LEU A 370 25.95 -14.82 27.19
N THR A 371 26.96 -15.48 26.65
CA THR A 371 28.14 -15.97 27.43
C THR A 371 28.87 -14.80 28.06
N GLY A 372 29.12 -13.73 27.29
CA GLY A 372 29.76 -12.50 27.81
C GLY A 372 28.96 -11.80 28.90
N ALA A 373 27.64 -11.93 28.90
CA ALA A 373 26.73 -11.44 29.96
C ALA A 373 26.60 -12.41 31.15
N GLY A 374 27.32 -13.56 31.16
CA GLY A 374 27.17 -14.58 32.20
C GLY A 374 25.88 -15.38 32.16
N ILE A 375 25.16 -15.36 31.03
CA ILE A 375 23.91 -16.08 30.82
C ILE A 375 24.23 -17.38 30.08
N GLN A 376 23.67 -18.48 30.59
CA GLN A 376 23.83 -19.78 29.94
C GLN A 376 23.21 -19.74 28.55
N ALA A 377 24.03 -19.79 27.52
CA ALA A 377 23.59 -19.81 26.12
C ALA A 377 23.17 -21.22 25.69
N PRO A 378 22.22 -21.32 24.73
CA PRO A 378 21.95 -22.57 24.04
C PRO A 378 23.21 -23.04 23.27
N ALA A 379 23.33 -24.35 23.06
CA ALA A 379 24.37 -24.88 22.19
C ALA A 379 24.11 -24.45 20.73
N LEU A 380 25.19 -24.17 19.98
CA LEU A 380 25.07 -23.70 18.59
C LEU A 380 24.32 -24.73 17.71
N GLU A 381 24.58 -26.00 17.93
CA GLU A 381 23.97 -27.11 17.21
C GLU A 381 22.42 -27.15 17.41
N VAL A 382 21.94 -26.71 18.57
CA VAL A 382 20.50 -26.60 18.86
C VAL A 382 19.88 -25.48 18.04
N LEU A 383 20.55 -24.33 17.94
CA LEU A 383 20.07 -23.22 17.12
C LEU A 383 20.06 -23.56 15.62
N GLN A 384 21.11 -24.27 15.15
CA GLN A 384 21.21 -24.75 13.78
C GLN A 384 20.16 -25.80 13.43
N ALA A 385 19.89 -26.74 14.36
CA ALA A 385 18.88 -27.77 14.17
C ALA A 385 17.45 -27.17 14.16
N GLY A 386 17.24 -26.10 14.92
CA GLY A 386 15.93 -25.44 15.01
C GLY A 386 14.83 -26.32 15.61
N GLY A 387 13.60 -26.15 15.14
CA GLY A 387 12.42 -26.93 15.54
C GLY A 387 11.96 -26.68 16.98
N GLN A 388 11.04 -27.53 17.46
CA GLN A 388 10.44 -27.38 18.79
C GLN A 388 11.45 -27.40 19.95
N PRO A 389 12.50 -28.27 19.95
CA PRO A 389 13.50 -28.26 21.04
C PRO A 389 14.24 -26.92 21.19
N ALA A 390 14.58 -26.29 20.07
CA ALA A 390 15.20 -24.96 20.08
C ALA A 390 14.20 -23.89 20.57
N SER A 391 12.94 -23.96 20.13
CA SER A 391 11.88 -23.04 20.57
C SER A 391 11.64 -23.12 22.09
N ASP A 392 11.63 -24.33 22.67
CA ASP A 392 11.42 -24.53 24.11
C ASP A 392 12.58 -23.97 24.93
N ILE A 393 13.82 -24.19 24.47
CA ILE A 393 15.04 -23.68 25.14
C ILE A 393 15.04 -22.16 25.09
N LEU A 394 14.77 -21.56 23.93
CA LEU A 394 14.71 -20.10 23.77
C LEU A 394 13.53 -19.49 24.53
N GLY A 395 12.36 -20.15 24.55
CA GLY A 395 11.22 -19.73 25.37
C GLY A 395 11.56 -19.69 26.87
N THR A 396 12.23 -20.73 27.37
CA THR A 396 12.72 -20.78 28.76
C THR A 396 13.78 -19.69 29.04
N LEU A 397 14.61 -19.36 28.07
CA LEU A 397 15.62 -18.32 28.20
C LEU A 397 14.96 -16.92 28.27
N PHE A 398 14.08 -16.60 27.31
CA PHE A 398 13.46 -15.27 27.24
C PHE A 398 12.50 -15.00 28.40
N ALA A 399 11.87 -16.03 28.95
CA ALA A 399 11.03 -15.93 30.14
C ALA A 399 11.76 -15.52 31.43
N ARG A 400 13.09 -15.40 31.44
CA ARG A 400 13.88 -15.04 32.64
C ARG A 400 13.93 -13.53 32.90
N ASN A 401 13.77 -12.70 31.89
CA ASN A 401 13.85 -11.24 31.99
C ASN A 401 12.76 -10.57 31.17
N ASN A 402 12.59 -9.26 31.31
CA ASN A 402 11.64 -8.46 30.54
C ASN A 402 12.17 -8.13 29.13
N SER A 403 11.28 -7.63 28.28
CA SER A 403 11.59 -7.34 26.87
C SER A 403 12.66 -6.26 26.71
N THR A 404 12.66 -5.24 27.59
CA THR A 404 13.65 -4.16 27.57
C THR A 404 15.08 -4.67 27.88
N PHE A 405 15.21 -5.60 28.83
CA PHE A 405 16.51 -6.24 29.11
C PHE A 405 17.05 -6.95 27.88
N TRP A 406 16.22 -7.77 27.22
CA TRP A 406 16.63 -8.54 26.07
C TRP A 406 16.96 -7.68 24.87
N GLU A 407 16.16 -6.68 24.56
CA GLU A 407 16.43 -5.74 23.46
C GLU A 407 17.74 -5.01 23.68
N ASN A 408 17.98 -4.45 24.88
CA ASN A 408 19.21 -3.72 25.18
C ASN A 408 20.45 -4.61 25.09
N LEU A 409 20.38 -5.85 25.60
CA LEU A 409 21.49 -6.79 25.56
C LEU A 409 21.81 -7.25 24.14
N LEU A 410 20.79 -7.65 23.37
CA LEU A 410 20.96 -8.34 22.11
C LEU A 410 21.07 -7.34 20.93
N ALA A 411 20.14 -6.40 20.80
CA ALA A 411 20.18 -5.42 19.72
C ALA A 411 21.39 -4.48 19.84
N GLY A 412 21.76 -4.10 21.06
CA GLY A 412 22.96 -3.29 21.31
C GLY A 412 24.25 -3.96 20.86
N ALA A 413 24.27 -5.29 20.78
CA ALA A 413 25.39 -6.08 20.29
C ALA A 413 25.27 -6.50 18.80
N GLY A 414 24.18 -6.10 18.12
CA GLY A 414 23.97 -6.41 16.72
C GLY A 414 23.19 -7.70 16.44
N VAL A 415 22.59 -8.33 17.47
CA VAL A 415 21.67 -9.46 17.28
C VAL A 415 20.27 -8.91 17.03
N GLY A 416 19.57 -9.41 16.02
CA GLY A 416 18.19 -9.02 15.71
C GLY A 416 17.23 -9.43 16.84
N CYS A 417 16.93 -8.50 17.75
CA CYS A 417 15.97 -8.70 18.83
C CYS A 417 15.33 -7.37 19.19
N VAL A 418 13.99 -7.28 19.09
CA VAL A 418 13.25 -6.06 19.38
C VAL A 418 12.08 -6.35 20.29
N ARG A 419 11.70 -5.39 21.08
CA ARG A 419 10.47 -5.44 21.88
C ARG A 419 9.25 -5.52 20.95
N ALA A 420 8.37 -6.47 21.22
CA ALA A 420 7.12 -6.68 20.51
C ALA A 420 5.93 -6.58 21.48
N ASN A 421 6.00 -5.64 22.39
CA ASN A 421 4.96 -5.42 23.38
C ASN A 421 3.66 -4.95 22.73
N ALA A 422 2.54 -5.33 23.31
CA ALA A 422 1.21 -4.97 22.82
C ALA A 422 0.92 -3.49 23.04
N VAL A 423 1.53 -2.64 22.25
CA VAL A 423 1.17 -1.22 22.13
C VAL A 423 0.42 -1.01 20.82
N THR A 424 -0.57 -0.13 20.85
CA THR A 424 -1.25 0.22 19.58
C THR A 424 -0.29 1.00 18.67
N PRO A 425 -0.40 0.88 17.33
CA PRO A 425 0.38 1.70 16.42
C PRO A 425 0.28 3.20 16.76
N ARG A 426 -0.90 3.67 17.16
CA ARG A 426 -1.11 5.05 17.60
C ARG A 426 -0.23 5.42 18.80
N GLU A 427 -0.20 4.57 19.80
CA GLU A 427 0.60 4.81 21.01
C GLU A 427 2.09 4.83 20.67
N PHE A 428 2.58 3.84 19.91
CA PHE A 428 3.96 3.82 19.44
C PHE A 428 4.32 5.12 18.71
N TRP A 429 3.56 5.52 17.69
CA TRP A 429 3.83 6.71 16.90
C TRP A 429 3.82 8.00 17.72
N LEU A 430 3.02 8.08 18.77
CA LEU A 430 2.86 9.28 19.59
C LEU A 430 3.82 9.38 20.77
N THR A 431 4.30 8.26 21.30
CA THR A 431 5.00 8.22 22.58
C THR A 431 6.37 7.58 22.54
N ASP A 432 6.67 6.74 21.53
CA ASP A 432 7.97 6.08 21.44
C ASP A 432 9.08 7.09 21.14
N PRO A 433 10.17 7.12 21.94
CA PRO A 433 11.26 8.07 21.73
C PRO A 433 11.93 7.97 20.36
N GLN A 434 12.04 6.76 19.81
CA GLN A 434 12.61 6.54 18.48
C GLN A 434 11.69 7.11 17.38
N ALA A 435 10.38 6.89 17.48
CA ALA A 435 9.42 7.43 16.54
C ALA A 435 9.43 8.97 16.54
N ILE A 436 9.53 9.57 17.72
CA ILE A 436 9.61 11.03 17.88
C ILE A 436 10.94 11.56 17.32
N ALA A 437 12.07 10.95 17.69
CA ALA A 437 13.40 11.37 17.24
C ALA A 437 13.57 11.30 15.71
N GLN A 438 12.95 10.29 15.06
CA GLN A 438 12.95 10.14 13.61
C GLN A 438 11.93 11.04 12.90
N GLY A 439 11.11 11.79 13.63
CA GLY A 439 10.08 12.64 13.04
C GLY A 439 9.00 11.86 12.29
N LEU A 440 8.70 10.61 12.74
CA LEU A 440 7.67 9.77 12.15
C LEU A 440 6.25 10.31 12.37
N THR A 441 6.11 11.26 13.28
CA THR A 441 4.89 12.06 13.48
C THR A 441 5.23 13.54 13.38
N SER A 442 4.27 14.32 12.92
CA SER A 442 4.36 15.78 12.81
C SER A 442 3.08 16.42 13.33
N GLU A 443 3.21 17.61 13.88
CA GLU A 443 2.04 18.41 14.27
C GLU A 443 1.44 19.08 13.03
N ALA A 444 0.12 19.11 12.98
CA ALA A 444 -0.67 19.80 11.98
C ALA A 444 -1.96 20.32 12.61
N GLU A 445 -2.64 21.24 11.96
CA GLU A 445 -3.90 21.81 12.42
C GLU A 445 -5.04 21.43 11.47
N HIS A 446 -6.03 20.70 12.00
CA HIS A 446 -7.23 20.36 11.22
C HIS A 446 -8.29 21.43 11.41
N PRO A 447 -8.97 21.88 10.35
CA PRO A 447 -9.95 22.97 10.43
C PRO A 447 -11.07 22.77 11.44
N LEU A 448 -11.46 21.51 11.73
CA LEU A 448 -12.54 21.17 12.67
C LEU A 448 -12.03 20.66 14.03
N TRP A 449 -10.85 20.05 14.07
CA TRP A 449 -10.35 19.38 15.30
C TRP A 449 -9.31 20.22 16.02
N GLY A 450 -8.81 21.28 15.40
CA GLY A 450 -7.64 22.00 15.89
C GLY A 450 -6.34 21.20 15.76
N PRO A 451 -5.38 21.41 16.69
CA PRO A 451 -4.08 20.75 16.66
C PRO A 451 -4.19 19.23 16.77
N TYR A 452 -3.50 18.51 15.89
CA TYR A 452 -3.42 17.05 15.93
C TYR A 452 -2.07 16.58 15.40
N ARG A 453 -1.72 15.32 15.67
CA ARG A 453 -0.53 14.68 15.11
C ARG A 453 -0.89 13.82 13.92
N ARG A 454 -0.16 14.01 12.83
CA ARG A 454 -0.25 13.23 11.59
C ARG A 454 1.04 12.42 11.37
N HIS A 455 1.01 11.51 10.41
CA HIS A 455 2.23 10.89 9.92
C HIS A 455 3.23 11.97 9.48
N GLY A 456 4.45 11.83 9.96
CA GLY A 456 5.56 12.70 9.61
C GLY A 456 6.26 12.28 8.32
N ARG A 457 7.55 12.45 8.31
CA ARG A 457 8.40 12.19 7.14
C ARG A 457 8.47 10.69 6.83
N GLN A 458 8.11 10.30 5.61
CA GLN A 458 8.28 8.93 5.12
C GLN A 458 9.62 8.74 4.40
N VAL A 459 10.12 9.78 3.75
CA VAL A 459 11.39 9.81 3.05
C VAL A 459 12.14 11.09 3.42
N LEU A 460 13.43 10.98 3.69
CA LEU A 460 14.32 12.11 3.95
C LEU A 460 15.09 12.43 2.68
N PHE A 461 15.05 13.70 2.27
CA PHE A 461 15.87 14.24 1.19
C PHE A 461 16.89 15.20 1.78
N ASP A 462 18.16 15.06 1.38
CA ASP A 462 19.21 15.97 1.82
C ASP A 462 18.96 17.39 1.28
N GLY A 463 18.92 18.36 2.21
CA GLY A 463 18.66 19.77 1.90
C GLY A 463 17.23 20.12 1.50
N GLY A 464 16.30 19.19 1.54
CA GLY A 464 14.87 19.41 1.26
C GLY A 464 13.98 18.99 2.43
N GLY A 465 12.97 19.79 2.75
CA GLY A 465 11.90 19.41 3.68
C GLY A 465 10.76 18.69 2.95
N GLN A 466 9.93 17.95 3.69
CA GLN A 466 8.61 17.55 3.20
C GLN A 466 7.59 18.65 3.54
N ARG A 467 6.65 18.89 2.64
CA ARG A 467 5.49 19.74 2.92
C ARG A 467 4.45 18.94 3.68
N LEU A 468 4.36 19.13 4.98
CA LEU A 468 3.42 18.40 5.84
C LEU A 468 2.17 19.23 6.09
N GLY A 469 1.34 19.42 5.06
CA GLY A 469 0.09 20.18 5.15
C GLY A 469 -1.04 19.42 5.86
N PRO A 470 -2.03 20.13 6.43
CA PRO A 470 -3.23 19.53 6.98
C PRO A 470 -4.13 18.93 5.92
N PRO A 471 -5.08 18.07 6.27
CA PRO A 471 -6.16 17.68 5.38
C PRO A 471 -7.20 18.79 5.27
N PRO A 472 -7.75 19.07 4.08
CA PRO A 472 -8.83 20.02 3.92
C PRO A 472 -10.19 19.41 4.30
N ILE A 473 -11.15 20.27 4.60
CA ILE A 473 -12.57 19.92 4.54
C ILE A 473 -12.99 19.83 3.07
N ALA A 474 -14.01 19.02 2.77
CA ALA A 474 -14.52 18.91 1.40
C ALA A 474 -15.00 20.26 0.86
N GLY A 475 -14.52 20.63 -0.32
CA GLY A 475 -14.83 21.92 -0.95
C GLY A 475 -14.22 23.15 -0.27
N GLN A 476 -13.29 22.98 0.66
CA GLN A 476 -12.66 24.10 1.39
C GLN A 476 -11.99 25.12 0.46
N HIS A 477 -11.47 24.68 -0.67
CA HIS A 477 -10.70 25.51 -1.59
C HIS A 477 -11.45 25.81 -2.90
N ASN A 478 -12.79 25.63 -2.93
CA ASN A 478 -13.60 25.86 -4.12
C ASN A 478 -13.36 27.26 -4.73
N ALA A 479 -13.45 28.30 -3.90
CA ALA A 479 -13.29 29.69 -4.38
C ALA A 479 -11.84 29.94 -4.82
N GLU A 480 -10.85 29.53 -4.04
CA GLU A 480 -9.43 29.70 -4.37
C GLU A 480 -9.08 29.05 -5.72
N VAL A 481 -9.44 27.79 -5.90
CA VAL A 481 -9.17 27.04 -7.13
C VAL A 481 -9.87 27.66 -8.35
N LEU A 482 -11.11 28.12 -8.20
CA LEU A 482 -11.85 28.71 -9.31
C LEU A 482 -11.37 30.13 -9.66
N LEU A 483 -10.99 30.93 -8.67
CA LEU A 483 -10.36 32.24 -8.92
C LEU A 483 -9.04 32.08 -9.70
N GLU A 484 -8.22 31.09 -9.38
CA GLU A 484 -7.01 30.74 -10.14
C GLU A 484 -7.33 30.33 -11.60
N GLN A 485 -8.51 29.74 -11.84
CA GLN A 485 -9.01 29.39 -13.18
C GLN A 485 -9.69 30.57 -13.91
N GLY A 486 -9.69 31.78 -13.31
CA GLY A 486 -10.21 32.99 -13.91
C GLY A 486 -11.73 33.22 -13.72
N PHE A 487 -12.37 32.48 -12.85
CA PHE A 487 -13.76 32.74 -12.45
C PHE A 487 -13.82 33.93 -11.50
N ASP A 488 -14.87 34.76 -11.59
CA ASP A 488 -15.13 35.80 -10.62
C ASP A 488 -16.04 35.30 -9.47
N GLU A 489 -16.12 36.06 -8.36
CA GLU A 489 -16.93 35.71 -7.19
C GLU A 489 -18.40 35.51 -7.54
N GLY A 490 -18.96 36.32 -8.46
CA GLY A 490 -20.34 36.20 -8.90
C GLY A 490 -20.63 34.93 -9.70
N GLN A 491 -19.65 34.46 -10.49
CA GLN A 491 -19.72 33.18 -11.19
C GLN A 491 -19.65 32.02 -10.18
N ILE A 492 -18.74 32.10 -9.21
CA ILE A 492 -18.62 31.08 -8.16
C ILE A 492 -19.92 30.97 -7.34
N ALA A 493 -20.50 32.09 -6.93
CA ALA A 493 -21.78 32.13 -6.21
C ALA A 493 -22.94 31.49 -7.01
N ARG A 494 -22.98 31.70 -8.33
CA ARG A 494 -23.95 31.03 -9.21
C ARG A 494 -23.71 29.51 -9.23
N LEU A 495 -22.51 29.03 -9.35
CA LEU A 495 -22.20 27.60 -9.34
C LEU A 495 -22.61 26.90 -8.04
N VAL A 496 -22.52 27.59 -6.90
CA VAL A 496 -23.08 27.11 -5.63
C VAL A 496 -24.60 27.07 -5.64
N THR A 497 -25.24 28.13 -6.12
CA THR A 497 -26.74 28.24 -6.22
C THR A 497 -27.29 27.17 -7.14
N ASP A 498 -26.62 26.88 -8.25
CA ASP A 498 -27.01 25.88 -9.24
C ASP A 498 -26.66 24.44 -8.81
N GLY A 499 -26.07 24.25 -7.63
CA GLY A 499 -25.71 22.94 -7.08
C GLY A 499 -24.54 22.27 -7.79
N VAL A 500 -23.76 23.00 -8.58
CA VAL A 500 -22.55 22.52 -9.26
C VAL A 500 -21.39 22.44 -8.29
N LEU A 501 -21.34 23.33 -7.30
CA LEU A 501 -20.34 23.35 -6.22
C LEU A 501 -20.99 23.08 -4.87
N TRP A 502 -20.25 22.45 -3.98
CA TRP A 502 -20.63 22.21 -2.60
C TRP A 502 -19.45 22.40 -1.65
N SER A 503 -19.71 22.88 -0.45
CA SER A 503 -18.70 23.00 0.60
C SER A 503 -19.23 22.47 1.93
N GLY A 504 -18.40 21.70 2.64
CA GLY A 504 -18.63 21.33 4.03
C GLY A 504 -18.23 22.42 5.04
N VAL A 505 -17.77 23.55 4.55
CA VAL A 505 -17.46 24.75 5.35
C VAL A 505 -18.70 25.63 5.33
N ASN A 506 -19.50 25.59 6.41
CA ASN A 506 -20.58 26.53 6.69
C ASN A 506 -20.24 27.39 7.89
#